data_ae4cc9b69f168be145b0d90fa93dd994
#
_entry.id   ae4cc9b69f168be145b0d90fa93dd994
#
_cell.length_a   1.000
_cell.length_b   1.000
_cell.length_c   1.000
_cell.angle_alpha   90.00
_cell.angle_beta   90.00
_cell.angle_gamma   90.00
#
_symmetry.space_group_name_H-M   'P 1'
#
loop_
_entity.id
_entity.type
_entity.pdbx_description
1 polymer ?
#
loop_
_entity_poly.entity_id
_entity_poly.type
_entity_poly.pdbx_seq_one_letter_code
_entity_poly.pdbx_strand_id
1 'polypeptide(L)'
;MRILVIGGTGQSGPLVVRGLVDAGHEVAIMHSGRHEPPLPPIEHIHTDVHFAEPLRVALAGREFDLVLSMYGRAQVIADALVGKTGHLVSISGTRYYYAQPRDPRWGPHGPLAATETSPFSDDAGIDRLGSRIAETERALMAHHEARHFDVTILRFPAIYGPGSVFAGDWSFIRRILDGRSALLVPDGGLGLRSRLFTDNAAHAVLLLVAQLGRAGGQIYHVADEPPELTIGQTITALAKGLGREIELVNCPGWLGHRLYGSQTNFHRLLDTSKFREEIGHTGLVKSDEALRRTADWWRDNPLERGGEEERKIGDKFDYAMEDELIATLMAGETRLAQIADSPIVEGHVFRHPRQAGETNWNADTGARLMNARFTYPHPMWMPEV
;
A
#
# COMPACT_ATOMS: atom_id res chain seq x y z
N MET A 1 -9.61 22.53 18.98
CA MET A 1 -9.15 21.43 19.82
C MET A 1 -7.68 21.63 20.16
N ARG A 2 -7.26 21.13 21.30
CA ARG A 2 -5.86 20.98 21.65
C ARG A 2 -5.37 19.60 21.22
N ILE A 3 -4.44 19.55 20.26
CA ILE A 3 -4.03 18.32 19.57
C ILE A 3 -2.53 18.07 19.79
N LEU A 4 -2.19 16.85 20.21
CA LEU A 4 -0.81 16.37 20.22
C LEU A 4 -0.54 15.45 19.04
N VAL A 5 0.48 15.77 18.23
CA VAL A 5 0.94 14.91 17.14
C VAL A 5 2.24 14.23 17.56
N ILE A 6 2.21 12.92 17.75
CA ILE A 6 3.38 12.11 18.10
C ILE A 6 3.99 11.53 16.83
N GLY A 7 5.24 11.88 16.51
CA GLY A 7 5.97 11.41 15.34
C GLY A 7 5.70 12.18 14.04
N GLY A 8 5.05 13.33 14.08
CA GLY A 8 4.66 14.14 12.92
C GLY A 8 5.81 14.77 12.10
N THR A 9 7.04 14.25 12.18
CA THR A 9 8.20 14.71 11.41
C THR A 9 8.50 13.84 10.18
N GLY A 10 7.76 12.75 10.00
CA GLY A 10 7.88 11.87 8.84
C GLY A 10 7.21 12.43 7.58
N GLN A 11 7.14 11.60 6.53
CA GLN A 11 6.74 11.99 5.18
C GLN A 11 5.42 12.80 5.09
N SER A 12 4.33 12.32 5.67
CA SER A 12 3.02 13.00 5.66
C SER A 12 2.80 13.93 6.88
N GLY A 13 3.65 13.81 7.92
CA GLY A 13 3.49 14.52 9.17
C GLY A 13 3.45 16.04 9.05
N PRO A 14 4.40 16.67 8.34
CA PRO A 14 4.40 18.12 8.15
C PRO A 14 3.13 18.65 7.47
N LEU A 15 2.55 17.89 6.56
CA LEU A 15 1.29 18.24 5.89
C LEU A 15 0.11 18.14 6.86
N VAL A 16 0.07 17.10 7.69
CA VAL A 16 -0.94 16.95 8.75
C VAL A 16 -0.84 18.09 9.74
N VAL A 17 0.36 18.37 10.25
CA VAL A 17 0.58 19.45 11.25
C VAL A 17 0.13 20.79 10.69
N ARG A 18 0.54 21.16 9.46
CA ARG A 18 0.11 22.42 8.81
C ARG A 18 -1.40 22.47 8.67
N GLY A 19 -2.02 21.41 8.13
CA GLY A 19 -3.47 21.37 7.95
C GLY A 19 -4.25 21.50 9.26
N LEU A 20 -3.75 20.96 10.37
CA LEU A 20 -4.37 21.13 11.68
C LEU A 20 -4.25 22.58 12.19
N VAL A 21 -3.09 23.21 12.02
CA VAL A 21 -2.87 24.62 12.38
C VAL A 21 -3.76 25.52 11.52
N ASP A 22 -3.81 25.29 10.21
CA ASP A 22 -4.64 26.04 9.26
C ASP A 22 -6.15 25.90 9.56
N ALA A 23 -6.55 24.75 10.12
CA ALA A 23 -7.92 24.52 10.61
C ALA A 23 -8.19 25.18 11.99
N GLY A 24 -7.25 25.92 12.56
CA GLY A 24 -7.41 26.68 13.80
C GLY A 24 -7.28 25.83 15.08
N HIS A 25 -6.61 24.68 15.03
CA HIS A 25 -6.34 23.88 16.20
C HIS A 25 -5.07 24.37 16.94
N GLU A 26 -5.04 24.21 18.25
CA GLU A 26 -3.83 24.34 19.06
C GLU A 26 -3.03 23.04 18.95
N VAL A 27 -1.89 23.09 18.27
CA VAL A 27 -1.10 21.90 17.92
C VAL A 27 0.23 21.91 18.66
N ALA A 28 0.53 20.80 19.34
CA ALA A 28 1.87 20.47 19.80
C ALA A 28 2.38 19.23 19.08
N ILE A 29 3.71 19.16 18.85
CA ILE A 29 4.35 17.99 18.24
C ILE A 29 5.31 17.35 19.25
N MET A 30 5.30 16.02 19.31
CA MET A 30 6.22 15.25 20.14
C MET A 30 7.12 14.36 19.29
N HIS A 31 8.43 14.52 19.40
CA HIS A 31 9.42 13.78 18.60
C HIS A 31 10.79 13.73 19.29
N SER A 32 11.71 12.94 18.73
CA SER A 32 13.05 12.75 19.33
C SER A 32 14.03 13.91 19.07
N GLY A 33 13.68 14.89 18.26
CA GLY A 33 14.61 15.97 17.83
C GLY A 33 15.65 15.57 16.80
N ARG A 34 15.65 14.33 16.30
CA ARG A 34 16.63 13.86 15.30
C ARG A 34 16.37 14.36 13.89
N HIS A 35 15.13 14.70 13.60
CA HIS A 35 14.72 15.21 12.29
C HIS A 35 13.62 16.26 12.55
N GLU A 36 13.88 17.48 12.09
CA GLU A 36 12.99 18.63 12.25
C GLU A 36 12.72 19.28 10.88
N PRO A 37 11.66 18.85 10.21
CA PRO A 37 11.26 19.52 8.97
C PRO A 37 10.71 20.92 9.27
N PRO A 38 10.67 21.84 8.30
CA PRO A 38 10.06 23.15 8.48
C PRO A 38 8.58 22.99 8.85
N LEU A 39 8.21 23.44 10.05
CA LEU A 39 6.84 23.44 10.57
C LEU A 39 6.39 24.87 10.90
N PRO A 40 5.07 25.13 11.00
CA PRO A 40 4.56 26.36 11.60
C PRO A 40 5.12 26.55 13.03
N PRO A 41 5.09 27.79 13.57
CA PRO A 41 5.47 28.01 14.96
C PRO A 41 4.47 27.33 15.91
N ILE A 42 4.86 26.17 16.43
CA ILE A 42 4.08 25.34 17.36
C ILE A 42 4.97 24.86 18.50
N GLU A 43 4.38 24.31 19.57
CA GLU A 43 5.14 23.71 20.64
C GLU A 43 5.82 22.40 20.19
N HIS A 44 7.14 22.28 20.43
CA HIS A 44 7.90 21.06 20.24
C HIS A 44 8.23 20.42 21.58
N ILE A 45 7.82 19.18 21.79
CA ILE A 45 8.08 18.37 22.98
C ILE A 45 9.11 17.31 22.59
N HIS A 46 10.36 17.51 23.00
CA HIS A 46 11.43 16.56 22.71
C HIS A 46 11.47 15.45 23.77
N THR A 47 11.22 14.21 23.36
CA THR A 47 11.28 13.04 24.22
C THR A 47 11.47 11.75 23.43
N ASP A 48 11.93 10.70 24.10
CA ASP A 48 11.95 9.36 23.51
C ASP A 48 10.65 8.60 23.83
N VAL A 49 9.77 8.56 22.85
CA VAL A 49 8.45 7.90 22.97
C VAL A 49 8.52 6.36 23.02
N HIS A 50 9.72 5.77 22.89
CA HIS A 50 9.92 4.33 23.01
C HIS A 50 9.82 3.82 24.46
N PHE A 51 9.99 4.71 25.44
CA PHE A 51 10.08 4.36 26.83
C PHE A 51 9.00 5.06 27.66
N ALA A 52 8.36 4.31 28.53
CA ALA A 52 7.22 4.78 29.31
C ALA A 52 7.58 5.96 30.25
N GLU A 53 8.77 5.95 30.88
CA GLU A 53 9.13 6.98 31.84
C GLU A 53 9.40 8.35 31.21
N PRO A 54 10.25 8.48 30.15
CA PRO A 54 10.41 9.75 29.45
C PRO A 54 9.07 10.30 28.92
N LEU A 55 8.21 9.41 28.39
CA LEU A 55 6.90 9.80 27.87
C LEU A 55 5.98 10.33 28.99
N ARG A 56 5.93 9.64 30.14
CA ARG A 56 5.15 10.06 31.30
C ARG A 56 5.60 11.44 31.84
N VAL A 57 6.91 11.66 31.90
CA VAL A 57 7.48 12.97 32.33
C VAL A 57 7.08 14.05 31.31
N ALA A 58 7.21 13.80 30.01
CA ALA A 58 6.85 14.77 28.97
C ALA A 58 5.35 15.10 28.95
N LEU A 59 4.49 14.16 29.36
CA LEU A 59 3.04 14.34 29.44
C LEU A 59 2.55 14.85 30.80
N ALA A 60 3.44 15.10 31.79
CA ALA A 60 3.03 15.54 33.10
C ALA A 60 2.32 16.90 33.02
N GLY A 61 1.14 17.00 33.67
CA GLY A 61 0.34 18.24 33.70
C GLY A 61 -0.25 18.67 32.34
N ARG A 62 -0.23 17.80 31.35
CA ARG A 62 -0.75 18.07 30.00
C ARG A 62 -1.99 17.23 29.72
N GLU A 63 -2.96 17.83 29.05
CA GLU A 63 -4.17 17.20 28.57
C GLU A 63 -4.44 17.66 27.15
N PHE A 64 -5.01 16.77 26.34
CA PHE A 64 -5.30 17.01 24.94
C PHE A 64 -6.71 16.51 24.61
N ASP A 65 -7.41 17.19 23.71
CA ASP A 65 -8.68 16.69 23.17
C ASP A 65 -8.44 15.47 22.27
N LEU A 66 -7.35 15.52 21.50
CA LEU A 66 -6.95 14.50 20.55
C LEU A 66 -5.45 14.26 20.56
N VAL A 67 -5.05 13.00 20.48
CA VAL A 67 -3.67 12.60 20.19
C VAL A 67 -3.63 11.86 18.86
N LEU A 68 -2.78 12.32 17.94
CA LEU A 68 -2.47 11.62 16.69
C LEU A 68 -1.13 10.89 16.85
N SER A 69 -1.15 9.56 16.89
CA SER A 69 0.06 8.75 16.90
C SER A 69 0.42 8.33 15.48
N MET A 70 1.44 8.98 14.92
CA MET A 70 2.05 8.62 13.64
C MET A 70 3.26 7.70 13.83
N TYR A 71 3.25 6.93 14.91
CA TYR A 71 4.39 6.15 15.37
C TYR A 71 4.01 4.70 15.71
N GLY A 72 4.83 3.74 15.25
CA GLY A 72 4.48 2.31 15.27
C GLY A 72 4.46 1.62 16.65
N ARG A 73 4.99 2.26 17.74
CA ARG A 73 4.95 1.71 19.11
C ARG A 73 3.83 2.33 19.93
N ALA A 74 2.63 2.34 19.37
CA ALA A 74 1.50 3.07 19.93
C ALA A 74 0.99 2.50 21.27
N GLN A 75 1.31 1.25 21.64
CA GLN A 75 0.91 0.66 22.93
C GLN A 75 1.48 1.46 24.12
N VAL A 76 2.79 1.71 24.13
CA VAL A 76 3.43 2.49 25.23
C VAL A 76 2.85 3.90 25.30
N ILE A 77 2.51 4.47 24.15
CA ILE A 77 1.86 5.78 24.06
C ILE A 77 0.47 5.73 24.68
N ALA A 78 -0.35 4.74 24.31
CA ALA A 78 -1.71 4.59 24.81
C ALA A 78 -1.75 4.43 26.32
N ASP A 79 -0.88 3.58 26.90
CA ASP A 79 -0.77 3.40 28.35
C ASP A 79 -0.46 4.72 29.07
N ALA A 80 0.39 5.58 28.49
CA ALA A 80 0.76 6.87 29.08
C ALA A 80 -0.32 7.95 28.92
N LEU A 81 -1.30 7.74 28.03
CA LEU A 81 -2.37 8.71 27.72
C LEU A 81 -3.63 8.55 28.57
N VAL A 82 -3.72 7.54 29.43
CA VAL A 82 -4.89 7.34 30.29
C VAL A 82 -5.12 8.57 31.17
N GLY A 83 -6.33 9.14 31.08
CA GLY A 83 -6.71 10.37 31.78
C GLY A 83 -6.09 11.66 31.22
N LYS A 84 -5.52 11.63 29.99
CA LYS A 84 -4.86 12.76 29.35
C LYS A 84 -5.39 13.13 27.97
N THR A 85 -6.22 12.28 27.38
CA THR A 85 -6.86 12.55 26.11
C THR A 85 -8.28 12.00 26.06
N GLY A 86 -9.11 12.62 25.23
CA GLY A 86 -10.43 12.11 24.92
C GLY A 86 -10.45 11.13 23.74
N HIS A 87 -9.46 11.25 22.83
CA HIS A 87 -9.39 10.40 21.63
C HIS A 87 -7.94 10.16 21.20
N LEU A 88 -7.62 8.93 20.82
CA LEU A 88 -6.37 8.54 20.19
C LEU A 88 -6.63 8.06 18.76
N VAL A 89 -6.08 8.74 17.76
CA VAL A 89 -5.99 8.27 16.39
C VAL A 89 -4.59 7.70 16.15
N SER A 90 -4.50 6.44 15.75
CA SER A 90 -3.23 5.76 15.50
C SER A 90 -3.08 5.36 14.04
N ILE A 91 -1.94 5.71 13.43
CA ILE A 91 -1.57 5.21 12.12
C ILE A 91 -0.96 3.82 12.29
N SER A 92 -1.50 2.84 11.57
CA SER A 92 -1.07 1.45 11.57
C SER A 92 -0.69 0.99 10.16
N GLY A 93 -0.12 -0.20 10.03
CA GLY A 93 0.23 -0.80 8.73
C GLY A 93 -0.77 -1.87 8.30
N THR A 94 -0.51 -2.45 7.13
CA THR A 94 -1.33 -3.50 6.53
C THR A 94 -0.51 -4.77 6.33
N ARG A 95 -0.80 -5.83 7.09
CA ARG A 95 -0.09 -7.12 7.04
C ARG A 95 -1.09 -8.28 7.13
N TYR A 96 -1.71 -8.64 6.03
CA TYR A 96 -2.70 -9.72 5.98
C TYR A 96 -2.06 -11.05 5.60
N TYR A 97 -2.51 -12.16 6.18
CA TYR A 97 -1.90 -13.47 6.02
C TYR A 97 -1.86 -13.94 4.57
N TYR A 98 -2.90 -13.69 3.78
CA TYR A 98 -2.97 -14.09 2.36
C TYR A 98 -2.03 -13.26 1.45
N ALA A 99 -1.51 -12.14 1.94
CA ALA A 99 -0.46 -11.38 1.26
C ALA A 99 0.95 -11.83 1.67
N GLN A 100 1.07 -12.91 2.46
CA GLN A 100 2.33 -13.46 2.92
C GLN A 100 2.55 -14.85 2.29
N PRO A 101 3.43 -14.98 1.27
CA PRO A 101 3.59 -16.24 0.53
C PRO A 101 4.14 -17.40 1.36
N ARG A 102 4.70 -17.10 2.52
CA ARG A 102 5.22 -18.12 3.44
C ARG A 102 4.20 -18.58 4.48
N ASP A 103 3.04 -17.91 4.58
CA ASP A 103 2.00 -18.31 5.51
C ASP A 103 1.26 -19.53 4.94
N PRO A 104 1.20 -20.66 5.67
CA PRO A 104 0.52 -21.87 5.20
C PRO A 104 -1.00 -21.69 5.05
N ARG A 105 -1.57 -20.63 5.64
CA ARG A 105 -2.98 -20.26 5.46
C ARG A 105 -3.21 -19.53 4.13
N TRP A 106 -2.13 -19.13 3.45
CA TRP A 106 -2.23 -18.48 2.14
C TRP A 106 -2.77 -19.46 1.11
N GLY A 107 -3.82 -19.09 0.43
CA GLY A 107 -4.48 -19.93 -0.57
C GLY A 107 -5.45 -19.12 -1.43
N PRO A 108 -6.06 -19.74 -2.46
CA PRO A 108 -6.92 -19.08 -3.41
C PRO A 108 -8.27 -18.60 -2.84
N HIS A 109 -8.50 -18.80 -1.57
CA HIS A 109 -9.82 -18.59 -0.94
C HIS A 109 -9.96 -17.24 -0.21
N GLY A 110 -8.92 -16.40 -0.21
CA GLY A 110 -9.02 -15.05 0.35
C GLY A 110 -9.69 -14.08 -0.63
N PRO A 111 -10.31 -13.00 -0.15
CA PRO A 111 -10.81 -11.93 -1.03
C PRO A 111 -9.64 -11.31 -1.79
N LEU A 112 -9.88 -10.81 -3.02
CA LEU A 112 -8.85 -10.12 -3.79
C LEU A 112 -8.35 -8.88 -3.04
N ALA A 113 -9.24 -8.15 -2.38
CA ALA A 113 -8.91 -7.01 -1.52
C ALA A 113 -9.20 -7.33 -0.06
N ALA A 114 -8.27 -6.96 0.85
CA ALA A 114 -8.49 -7.08 2.28
C ALA A 114 -9.51 -6.07 2.77
N THR A 115 -10.45 -6.52 3.59
CA THR A 115 -11.28 -5.66 4.43
C THR A 115 -10.66 -5.50 5.81
N GLU A 116 -11.15 -4.55 6.62
CA GLU A 116 -10.67 -4.32 7.98
C GLU A 116 -10.84 -5.55 8.90
N THR A 117 -11.77 -6.44 8.57
CA THR A 117 -12.04 -7.69 9.29
C THR A 117 -11.26 -8.89 8.76
N SER A 118 -10.51 -8.74 7.67
CA SER A 118 -9.70 -9.82 7.12
C SER A 118 -8.62 -10.28 8.11
N PRO A 119 -8.32 -11.59 8.19
CA PRO A 119 -7.33 -12.11 9.11
C PRO A 119 -5.95 -11.48 8.91
N PHE A 120 -5.37 -10.97 9.98
CA PHE A 120 -4.05 -10.36 9.98
C PHE A 120 -2.96 -11.44 10.05
N SER A 121 -1.75 -11.12 9.57
CA SER A 121 -0.60 -12.00 9.69
C SER A 121 -0.01 -11.88 11.11
N ASP A 122 -0.56 -12.64 12.05
CA ASP A 122 -0.29 -12.54 13.49
C ASP A 122 0.65 -13.63 14.03
N ASP A 123 1.13 -14.54 13.18
CA ASP A 123 2.14 -15.52 13.53
C ASP A 123 3.54 -14.91 13.46
N ALA A 124 4.18 -14.71 14.62
CA ALA A 124 5.52 -14.13 14.73
C ALA A 124 6.62 -14.98 14.06
N GLY A 125 6.40 -16.30 13.90
CA GLY A 125 7.32 -17.20 13.19
C GLY A 125 7.31 -16.98 11.68
N ILE A 126 6.20 -16.47 11.15
CA ILE A 126 5.99 -16.21 9.72
C ILE A 126 6.18 -14.72 9.40
N ASP A 127 5.53 -13.85 10.16
CA ASP A 127 5.58 -12.40 9.99
C ASP A 127 5.68 -11.67 11.33
N ARG A 128 6.90 -11.48 11.80
CA ARG A 128 7.16 -10.78 13.06
C ARG A 128 6.63 -9.35 13.09
N LEU A 129 6.61 -8.65 11.94
CA LEU A 129 6.06 -7.30 11.87
C LEU A 129 4.54 -7.33 11.96
N GLY A 130 3.90 -8.23 11.24
CA GLY A 130 2.45 -8.42 11.27
C GLY A 130 1.95 -8.75 12.68
N SER A 131 2.62 -9.69 13.38
CA SER A 131 2.30 -10.04 14.76
C SER A 131 2.36 -8.83 15.69
N ARG A 132 3.41 -8.01 15.60
CA ARG A 132 3.55 -6.80 16.42
C ARG A 132 2.48 -5.74 16.13
N ILE A 133 2.10 -5.58 14.87
CA ILE A 133 1.02 -4.66 14.48
C ILE A 133 -0.30 -5.16 15.09
N ALA A 134 -0.62 -6.44 14.92
CA ALA A 134 -1.84 -7.03 15.48
C ALA A 134 -1.91 -6.93 17.01
N GLU A 135 -0.81 -7.16 17.71
CA GLU A 135 -0.70 -6.98 19.17
C GLU A 135 -0.95 -5.53 19.58
N THR A 136 -0.33 -4.57 18.85
CA THR A 136 -0.51 -3.14 19.12
C THR A 136 -1.96 -2.72 18.93
N GLU A 137 -2.59 -3.08 17.81
CA GLU A 137 -3.97 -2.72 17.54
C GLU A 137 -4.94 -3.31 18.59
N ARG A 138 -4.74 -4.56 19.02
CA ARG A 138 -5.51 -5.17 20.11
C ARG A 138 -5.37 -4.41 21.42
N ALA A 139 -4.15 -4.00 21.76
CA ALA A 139 -3.89 -3.19 22.97
C ALA A 139 -4.57 -1.82 22.91
N LEU A 140 -4.54 -1.16 21.74
CA LEU A 140 -5.22 0.12 21.55
C LEU A 140 -6.74 -0.04 21.70
N MET A 141 -7.34 -1.03 21.05
CA MET A 141 -8.78 -1.27 21.15
C MET A 141 -9.22 -1.63 22.58
N ALA A 142 -8.38 -2.32 23.35
CA ALA A 142 -8.66 -2.58 24.77
C ALA A 142 -8.80 -1.30 25.60
N HIS A 143 -8.07 -0.21 25.31
CA HIS A 143 -8.27 1.09 25.94
C HIS A 143 -9.64 1.70 25.60
N HIS A 144 -10.10 1.55 24.34
CA HIS A 144 -11.44 1.98 23.94
C HIS A 144 -12.52 1.19 24.69
N GLU A 145 -12.42 -0.14 24.72
CA GLU A 145 -13.36 -1.03 25.41
C GLU A 145 -13.42 -0.73 26.93
N ALA A 146 -12.26 -0.43 27.53
CA ALA A 146 -12.14 0.01 28.93
C ALA A 146 -12.65 1.45 29.17
N ARG A 147 -13.05 2.18 28.12
CA ARG A 147 -13.50 3.57 28.17
C ARG A 147 -12.48 4.55 28.75
N HIS A 148 -11.20 4.29 28.53
CA HIS A 148 -10.16 5.23 28.90
C HIS A 148 -10.18 6.47 28.01
N PHE A 149 -10.34 6.27 26.72
CA PHE A 149 -10.52 7.25 25.65
C PHE A 149 -11.04 6.54 24.38
N ASP A 150 -11.56 7.29 23.42
CA ASP A 150 -11.90 6.73 22.12
C ASP A 150 -10.63 6.39 21.33
N VAL A 151 -10.69 5.34 20.52
CA VAL A 151 -9.60 4.92 19.65
C VAL A 151 -10.08 4.82 18.22
N THR A 152 -9.31 5.37 17.28
CA THR A 152 -9.48 5.13 15.84
C THR A 152 -8.15 4.66 15.25
N ILE A 153 -8.17 3.63 14.44
CA ILE A 153 -6.98 3.09 13.78
C ILE A 153 -7.11 3.30 12.27
N LEU A 154 -6.13 3.98 11.68
CA LEU A 154 -5.99 4.13 10.22
C LEU A 154 -4.90 3.18 9.75
N ARG A 155 -5.26 2.15 8.99
CA ARG A 155 -4.31 1.22 8.38
C ARG A 155 -3.88 1.76 7.02
N PHE A 156 -2.63 2.18 6.94
CA PHE A 156 -2.03 2.69 5.72
C PHE A 156 -1.21 1.62 5.01
N PRO A 157 -1.31 1.49 3.68
CA PRO A 157 -0.35 0.72 2.88
C PRO A 157 0.98 1.49 2.78
N ALA A 158 1.85 1.06 1.88
CA ALA A 158 3.08 1.81 1.60
C ALA A 158 2.76 3.24 1.14
N ILE A 159 3.27 4.23 1.88
CA ILE A 159 3.17 5.65 1.51
C ILE A 159 4.27 5.94 0.49
N TYR A 160 3.94 6.72 -0.55
CA TYR A 160 4.88 7.17 -1.57
C TYR A 160 4.74 8.67 -1.82
N GLY A 161 5.68 9.25 -2.57
CA GLY A 161 5.67 10.66 -2.89
C GLY A 161 6.85 11.42 -2.28
N PRO A 162 6.82 12.75 -2.31
CA PRO A 162 7.84 13.60 -1.71
C PRO A 162 8.12 13.26 -0.25
N GLY A 163 9.39 13.29 0.14
CA GLY A 163 9.79 12.99 1.52
C GLY A 163 9.74 11.51 1.90
N SER A 164 9.62 10.60 0.94
CA SER A 164 9.50 9.16 1.21
C SER A 164 10.72 8.63 1.96
N VAL A 165 10.46 8.08 3.16
CA VAL A 165 11.47 7.40 3.97
C VAL A 165 11.61 5.92 3.59
N PHE A 166 10.61 5.35 2.90
CA PHE A 166 10.67 4.02 2.32
C PHE A 166 11.00 4.13 0.83
N ALA A 167 12.27 4.07 0.54
CA ALA A 167 12.78 4.24 -0.81
C ALA A 167 12.50 3.03 -1.75
N GLY A 168 11.35 2.37 -1.60
CA GLY A 168 10.98 1.23 -2.45
C GLY A 168 10.93 1.57 -3.93
N ASP A 169 10.51 2.78 -4.27
CA ASP A 169 10.53 3.27 -5.65
C ASP A 169 11.94 3.62 -6.14
N TRP A 170 12.87 3.90 -5.22
CA TRP A 170 14.25 4.25 -5.55
C TRP A 170 14.98 3.16 -6.34
N SER A 171 14.68 1.89 -6.05
CA SER A 171 15.26 0.78 -6.81
C SER A 171 14.98 0.89 -8.32
N PHE A 172 13.81 1.34 -8.70
CA PHE A 172 13.46 1.57 -10.10
C PHE A 172 13.95 2.94 -10.59
N ILE A 173 13.71 3.99 -9.81
CA ILE A 173 14.07 5.37 -10.14
C ILE A 173 15.57 5.51 -10.37
N ARG A 174 16.40 4.91 -9.51
CA ARG A 174 17.86 4.95 -9.68
C ARG A 174 18.27 4.32 -11.00
N ARG A 175 17.73 3.16 -11.38
CA ARG A 175 18.04 2.51 -12.66
C ARG A 175 17.69 3.41 -13.84
N ILE A 176 16.53 4.06 -13.78
CA ILE A 176 16.07 4.99 -14.82
C ILE A 176 17.00 6.22 -14.89
N LEU A 177 17.39 6.80 -13.75
CA LEU A 177 18.31 7.93 -13.66
C LEU A 177 19.72 7.56 -14.12
N ASP A 178 20.14 6.32 -13.89
CA ASP A 178 21.44 5.78 -14.36
C ASP A 178 21.44 5.45 -15.87
N GLY A 179 20.32 5.68 -16.56
CA GLY A 179 20.20 5.50 -18.01
C GLY A 179 19.96 4.06 -18.46
N ARG A 180 19.46 3.20 -17.56
CA ARG A 180 19.05 1.85 -17.94
C ARG A 180 17.84 1.94 -18.90
N SER A 181 17.91 1.19 -20.01
CA SER A 181 16.83 1.12 -21.00
C SER A 181 15.86 -0.05 -20.73
N ALA A 182 16.27 -1.03 -19.94
CA ALA A 182 15.47 -2.19 -19.58
C ALA A 182 15.55 -2.47 -18.07
N LEU A 183 14.45 -2.93 -17.50
CA LEU A 183 14.32 -3.34 -16.10
C LEU A 183 13.70 -4.72 -16.00
N LEU A 184 14.28 -5.56 -15.12
CA LEU A 184 13.67 -6.83 -14.77
C LEU A 184 12.43 -6.58 -13.91
N VAL A 185 11.31 -7.21 -14.24
CA VAL A 185 10.08 -7.12 -13.45
C VAL A 185 9.56 -8.52 -13.13
N PRO A 186 9.28 -8.81 -11.85
CA PRO A 186 8.76 -10.11 -11.46
C PRO A 186 7.38 -10.37 -12.07
N ASP A 187 7.21 -11.55 -12.70
CA ASP A 187 5.94 -12.02 -13.28
C ASP A 187 5.24 -10.94 -14.13
N GLY A 188 6.00 -10.32 -15.03
CA GLY A 188 5.52 -9.26 -15.94
C GLY A 188 5.09 -7.97 -15.27
N GLY A 189 5.36 -7.79 -13.99
CA GLY A 189 4.93 -6.61 -13.25
C GLY A 189 3.42 -6.51 -13.05
N LEU A 190 2.67 -7.64 -13.15
CA LEU A 190 1.20 -7.66 -13.09
C LEU A 190 0.64 -7.54 -11.67
N GLY A 191 1.47 -7.58 -10.63
CA GLY A 191 1.03 -7.43 -9.26
C GLY A 191 0.39 -6.06 -9.01
N LEU A 192 -0.85 -6.06 -8.52
CA LEU A 192 -1.58 -4.86 -8.11
C LEU A 192 -1.24 -4.53 -6.65
N ARG A 193 -1.13 -3.23 -6.33
CA ARG A 193 -0.86 -2.77 -4.96
C ARG A 193 -1.65 -1.53 -4.63
N SER A 194 -2.38 -1.58 -3.53
CA SER A 194 -2.86 -0.37 -2.89
C SER A 194 -1.66 0.40 -2.33
N ARG A 195 -1.61 1.69 -2.61
CA ARG A 195 -0.60 2.65 -2.18
C ARG A 195 -1.30 3.89 -1.67
N LEU A 196 -0.57 4.76 -1.00
CA LEU A 196 -1.14 5.99 -0.48
C LEU A 196 -0.16 7.14 -0.73
N PHE A 197 -0.57 8.10 -1.56
CA PHE A 197 0.23 9.29 -1.81
C PHE A 197 0.27 10.18 -0.57
N THR A 198 1.41 10.81 -0.32
CA THR A 198 1.65 11.57 0.93
C THR A 198 0.61 12.66 1.19
N ASP A 199 0.17 13.40 0.15
CA ASP A 199 -0.87 14.43 0.29
C ASP A 199 -2.25 13.80 0.57
N ASN A 200 -2.57 12.66 -0.07
CA ASN A 200 -3.81 11.92 0.18
C ASN A 200 -3.84 11.34 1.60
N ALA A 201 -2.69 10.88 2.11
CA ALA A 201 -2.55 10.42 3.49
C ALA A 201 -2.83 11.55 4.50
N ALA A 202 -2.25 12.73 4.27
CA ALA A 202 -2.50 13.89 5.11
C ALA A 202 -3.97 14.32 5.05
N HIS A 203 -4.55 14.39 3.86
CA HIS A 203 -5.97 14.71 3.67
C HIS A 203 -6.89 13.75 4.41
N ALA A 204 -6.62 12.45 4.34
CA ALA A 204 -7.40 11.44 5.05
C ALA A 204 -7.40 11.66 6.57
N VAL A 205 -6.24 11.97 7.15
CA VAL A 205 -6.13 12.29 8.59
C VAL A 205 -6.91 13.55 8.94
N LEU A 206 -6.76 14.63 8.15
CA LEU A 206 -7.45 15.89 8.40
C LEU A 206 -8.97 15.75 8.28
N LEU A 207 -9.44 15.00 7.29
CA LEU A 207 -10.86 14.74 7.10
C LEU A 207 -11.45 13.92 8.24
N LEU A 208 -10.70 12.91 8.74
CA LEU A 208 -11.08 12.15 9.92
C LEU A 208 -11.19 13.03 11.15
N VAL A 209 -10.20 13.92 11.39
CA VAL A 209 -10.20 14.84 12.55
C VAL A 209 -11.41 15.76 12.51
N ALA A 210 -11.83 16.22 11.35
CA ALA A 210 -13.04 17.05 11.19
C ALA A 210 -14.34 16.28 11.51
N GLN A 211 -14.31 14.94 11.53
CA GLN A 211 -15.47 14.06 11.75
C GLN A 211 -15.25 13.08 12.92
N LEU A 212 -14.37 13.41 13.83
CA LEU A 212 -13.86 12.54 14.90
C LEU A 212 -14.97 11.86 15.74
N GLY A 213 -16.09 12.54 15.98
CA GLY A 213 -17.20 12.01 16.77
C GLY A 213 -17.89 10.76 16.20
N ARG A 214 -17.60 10.38 14.95
CA ARG A 214 -18.14 9.17 14.31
C ARG A 214 -17.14 8.00 14.30
N ALA A 215 -15.89 8.26 14.65
CA ALA A 215 -14.78 7.35 14.39
C ALA A 215 -14.31 6.55 15.61
N GLY A 216 -14.89 6.80 16.80
CA GLY A 216 -14.55 6.07 18.02
C GLY A 216 -14.80 4.56 17.88
N GLY A 217 -13.80 3.75 18.24
CA GLY A 217 -13.84 2.30 18.13
C GLY A 217 -13.71 1.74 16.71
N GLN A 218 -13.33 2.58 15.73
CA GLN A 218 -13.27 2.17 14.34
C GLN A 218 -11.85 1.89 13.85
N ILE A 219 -11.75 0.93 12.94
CA ILE A 219 -10.55 0.66 12.14
C ILE A 219 -10.92 0.94 10.69
N TYR A 220 -10.05 1.64 9.97
CA TYR A 220 -10.24 1.99 8.57
C TYR A 220 -9.02 1.65 7.72
N HIS A 221 -9.27 1.16 6.51
CA HIS A 221 -8.29 1.16 5.45
C HIS A 221 -8.28 2.50 4.72
N VAL A 222 -7.09 3.03 4.47
CA VAL A 222 -6.91 4.25 3.68
C VAL A 222 -5.89 3.98 2.58
N ALA A 223 -6.27 4.23 1.34
CA ALA A 223 -5.39 4.14 0.18
C ALA A 223 -5.82 5.18 -0.87
N ASP A 224 -5.01 5.33 -1.92
CA ASP A 224 -5.38 6.11 -3.08
C ASP A 224 -6.64 5.54 -3.74
N GLU A 225 -7.35 6.38 -4.49
CA GLU A 225 -8.56 5.94 -5.19
C GLU A 225 -8.25 4.92 -6.30
N PRO A 226 -9.12 3.90 -6.47
CA PRO A 226 -9.05 3.01 -7.62
C PRO A 226 -9.15 3.77 -8.97
N PRO A 227 -8.62 3.19 -10.05
CA PRO A 227 -8.02 1.86 -10.13
C PRO A 227 -6.57 1.83 -9.64
N GLU A 228 -6.23 0.76 -8.92
CA GLU A 228 -4.85 0.50 -8.54
C GLU A 228 -4.00 0.20 -9.77
N LEU A 229 -2.76 0.64 -9.72
CA LEU A 229 -1.79 0.38 -10.77
C LEU A 229 -1.03 -0.92 -10.51
N THR A 230 -0.70 -1.62 -11.58
CA THR A 230 0.26 -2.70 -11.51
C THR A 230 1.67 -2.15 -11.23
N ILE A 231 2.58 -3.02 -10.79
CA ILE A 231 3.99 -2.67 -10.61
C ILE A 231 4.58 -2.15 -11.94
N GLY A 232 4.28 -2.83 -13.04
CA GLY A 232 4.73 -2.43 -14.37
C GLY A 232 4.22 -1.04 -14.77
N GLN A 233 2.93 -0.77 -14.58
CA GLN A 233 2.35 0.55 -14.83
C GLN A 233 2.98 1.64 -13.95
N THR A 234 3.25 1.33 -12.68
CA THR A 234 3.94 2.25 -11.76
C THR A 234 5.34 2.60 -12.26
N ILE A 235 6.14 1.60 -12.65
CA ILE A 235 7.49 1.80 -13.19
C ILE A 235 7.46 2.64 -14.48
N THR A 236 6.55 2.31 -15.40
CA THR A 236 6.39 3.05 -16.66
C THR A 236 5.98 4.51 -16.41
N ALA A 237 5.08 4.75 -15.46
CA ALA A 237 4.66 6.11 -15.11
C ALA A 237 5.80 6.92 -14.47
N LEU A 238 6.62 6.30 -13.60
CA LEU A 238 7.81 6.93 -13.03
C LEU A 238 8.85 7.25 -14.12
N ALA A 239 9.09 6.32 -15.04
CA ALA A 239 10.01 6.53 -16.16
C ALA A 239 9.54 7.72 -17.03
N LYS A 240 8.25 7.75 -17.38
CA LYS A 240 7.65 8.86 -18.12
C LYS A 240 7.79 10.20 -17.37
N GLY A 241 7.59 10.21 -16.06
CA GLY A 241 7.81 11.39 -15.21
C GLY A 241 9.25 11.88 -15.23
N LEU A 242 10.22 10.97 -15.40
CA LEU A 242 11.64 11.28 -15.56
C LEU A 242 12.05 11.57 -17.03
N GLY A 243 11.09 11.63 -17.96
CA GLY A 243 11.36 11.87 -19.37
C GLY A 243 12.08 10.72 -20.07
N ARG A 244 11.87 9.48 -19.63
CA ARG A 244 12.50 8.27 -20.14
C ARG A 244 11.45 7.23 -20.59
N GLU A 245 11.84 6.42 -21.55
CA GLU A 245 11.15 5.18 -21.89
C GLU A 245 11.94 4.00 -21.32
N ILE A 246 11.24 2.96 -20.88
CA ILE A 246 11.84 1.80 -20.24
C ILE A 246 11.17 0.53 -20.74
N GLU A 247 11.97 -0.46 -21.12
CA GLU A 247 11.49 -1.81 -21.43
C GLU A 247 11.37 -2.62 -20.13
N LEU A 248 10.25 -3.30 -19.96
CA LEU A 248 10.02 -4.19 -18.81
C LEU A 248 10.27 -5.63 -19.24
N VAL A 249 11.35 -6.22 -18.77
CA VAL A 249 11.71 -7.61 -19.05
C VAL A 249 11.17 -8.51 -17.96
N ASN A 250 10.28 -9.43 -18.33
CA ASN A 250 9.69 -10.37 -17.41
C ASN A 250 10.75 -11.30 -16.79
N CYS A 251 10.69 -11.48 -15.48
CA CYS A 251 11.48 -12.47 -14.77
C CYS A 251 10.64 -13.27 -13.76
N PRO A 252 11.06 -14.51 -13.43
CA PRO A 252 10.36 -15.29 -12.40
C PRO A 252 10.29 -14.56 -11.05
N GLY A 253 9.16 -14.66 -10.34
CA GLY A 253 8.91 -13.96 -9.08
C GLY A 253 9.99 -14.18 -8.01
N TRP A 254 10.58 -15.39 -7.93
CA TRP A 254 11.68 -15.67 -7.00
C TRP A 254 12.95 -14.84 -7.28
N LEU A 255 13.20 -14.51 -8.57
CA LEU A 255 14.33 -13.66 -8.95
C LEU A 255 14.09 -12.21 -8.54
N GLY A 256 12.86 -11.71 -8.69
CA GLY A 256 12.48 -10.38 -8.23
C GLY A 256 12.73 -10.16 -6.75
N HIS A 257 12.48 -11.19 -5.93
CA HIS A 257 12.78 -11.10 -4.50
C HIS A 257 14.29 -10.97 -4.21
N ARG A 258 15.13 -11.57 -5.04
CA ARG A 258 16.60 -11.47 -4.89
C ARG A 258 17.14 -10.12 -5.39
N LEU A 259 16.49 -9.51 -6.37
CA LEU A 259 16.93 -8.23 -6.95
C LEU A 259 16.45 -7.03 -6.10
N TYR A 260 15.18 -7.04 -5.71
CA TYR A 260 14.48 -5.89 -5.13
C TYR A 260 13.99 -6.12 -3.69
N GLY A 261 14.44 -7.16 -3.04
CA GLY A 261 14.09 -7.45 -1.65
C GLY A 261 12.62 -7.82 -1.47
N SER A 262 11.79 -6.91 -0.99
CA SER A 262 10.38 -7.16 -0.66
C SER A 262 9.42 -7.09 -1.83
N GLN A 263 9.90 -6.98 -3.06
CA GLN A 263 9.02 -6.94 -4.23
C GLN A 263 8.38 -8.31 -4.42
N THR A 264 7.06 -8.32 -4.34
CA THR A 264 6.26 -9.53 -4.42
C THR A 264 5.44 -9.52 -5.69
N ASN A 265 5.20 -10.69 -6.21
CA ASN A 265 4.45 -10.96 -7.44
C ASN A 265 2.94 -11.19 -7.22
N PHE A 266 2.40 -10.95 -6.04
CA PHE A 266 0.96 -11.07 -5.79
C PHE A 266 0.32 -9.74 -5.51
N HIS A 267 -1.00 -9.73 -5.68
CA HIS A 267 -1.82 -8.57 -5.39
C HIS A 267 -1.83 -8.28 -3.88
N ARG A 268 -1.74 -7.01 -3.53
CA ARG A 268 -1.87 -6.50 -2.17
C ARG A 268 -2.86 -5.35 -2.19
N LEU A 269 -4.12 -5.68 -2.19
CA LEU A 269 -5.20 -4.73 -2.30
C LEU A 269 -5.93 -4.57 -0.98
N LEU A 270 -6.41 -3.36 -0.74
CA LEU A 270 -7.23 -3.00 0.40
C LEU A 270 -8.60 -2.55 -0.10
N ASP A 271 -9.63 -3.03 0.55
CA ASP A 271 -10.95 -2.43 0.42
C ASP A 271 -11.00 -1.16 1.29
N THR A 272 -11.22 -0.02 0.67
CA THR A 272 -11.30 1.28 1.32
C THR A 272 -12.73 1.83 1.36
N SER A 273 -13.72 1.02 0.98
CA SER A 273 -15.13 1.43 0.86
C SER A 273 -15.64 2.01 2.17
N LYS A 274 -15.35 1.37 3.30
CA LYS A 274 -15.78 1.81 4.62
C LYS A 274 -15.34 3.25 4.92
N PHE A 275 -14.07 3.58 4.74
CA PHE A 275 -13.55 4.92 5.01
C PHE A 275 -14.12 5.97 4.04
N ARG A 276 -14.31 5.59 2.78
CA ARG A 276 -14.92 6.45 1.76
C ARG A 276 -16.39 6.75 2.06
N GLU A 277 -17.15 5.75 2.48
CA GLU A 277 -18.58 5.89 2.77
C GLU A 277 -18.85 6.62 4.09
N GLU A 278 -18.11 6.31 5.14
CA GLU A 278 -18.35 6.85 6.47
C GLU A 278 -17.72 8.23 6.68
N ILE A 279 -16.54 8.45 6.11
CA ILE A 279 -15.74 9.69 6.30
C ILE A 279 -15.76 10.58 5.05
N GLY A 280 -16.12 10.03 3.89
CA GLY A 280 -16.22 10.80 2.63
C GLY A 280 -14.86 11.07 1.98
N HIS A 281 -13.84 10.24 2.27
CA HIS A 281 -12.52 10.42 1.69
C HIS A 281 -12.53 10.14 0.20
N THR A 282 -12.10 11.13 -0.56
CA THR A 282 -11.71 11.02 -1.97
C THR A 282 -10.28 11.52 -2.10
N GLY A 283 -9.47 10.87 -2.93
CA GLY A 283 -8.08 11.29 -3.12
C GLY A 283 -7.99 12.70 -3.70
N LEU A 284 -7.18 13.58 -3.09
CA LEU A 284 -6.91 14.92 -3.60
C LEU A 284 -6.08 14.90 -4.89
N VAL A 285 -5.17 13.94 -4.96
CA VAL A 285 -4.20 13.81 -6.05
C VAL A 285 -4.38 12.46 -6.71
N LYS A 286 -4.61 12.46 -8.02
CA LYS A 286 -4.75 11.23 -8.80
C LYS A 286 -3.40 10.55 -9.02
N SER A 287 -3.41 9.24 -9.27
CA SER A 287 -2.21 8.40 -9.33
C SER A 287 -1.18 8.86 -10.38
N ASP A 288 -1.62 9.38 -11.53
CA ASP A 288 -0.73 9.90 -12.59
C ASP A 288 0.06 11.13 -12.12
N GLU A 289 -0.63 12.10 -11.53
CA GLU A 289 0.00 13.30 -10.96
C GLU A 289 0.86 12.95 -9.74
N ALA A 290 0.39 12.04 -8.88
CA ALA A 290 1.14 11.58 -7.72
C ALA A 290 2.48 10.94 -8.11
N LEU A 291 2.48 10.07 -9.13
CA LEU A 291 3.70 9.44 -9.63
C LEU A 291 4.62 10.43 -10.35
N ARG A 292 4.08 11.39 -11.09
CA ARG A 292 4.85 12.47 -11.69
C ARG A 292 5.57 13.29 -10.60
N ARG A 293 4.86 13.73 -9.57
CA ARG A 293 5.43 14.47 -8.43
C ARG A 293 6.45 13.64 -7.65
N THR A 294 6.24 12.32 -7.56
CA THR A 294 7.20 11.39 -6.96
C THR A 294 8.49 11.31 -7.78
N ALA A 295 8.38 11.18 -9.10
CA ALA A 295 9.52 11.15 -10.01
C ALA A 295 10.32 12.46 -9.97
N ASP A 296 9.63 13.60 -10.03
CA ASP A 296 10.26 14.93 -9.92
C ASP A 296 11.02 15.08 -8.60
N TRP A 297 10.40 14.70 -7.48
CA TRP A 297 11.04 14.82 -6.18
C TRP A 297 12.31 13.96 -6.07
N TRP A 298 12.26 12.70 -6.54
CA TRP A 298 13.44 11.83 -6.51
C TRP A 298 14.54 12.27 -7.47
N ARG A 299 14.20 12.88 -8.60
CA ARG A 299 15.21 13.50 -9.49
C ARG A 299 15.96 14.62 -8.78
N ASP A 300 15.22 15.45 -8.03
CA ASP A 300 15.76 16.64 -7.36
C ASP A 300 16.38 16.31 -5.98
N ASN A 301 16.04 15.16 -5.40
CA ASN A 301 16.50 14.68 -4.10
C ASN A 301 17.01 13.21 -4.18
N PRO A 302 17.99 12.91 -5.04
CA PRO A 302 18.49 11.55 -5.19
C PRO A 302 19.21 11.10 -3.91
N LEU A 303 19.10 9.81 -3.57
CA LEU A 303 19.93 9.24 -2.52
C LEU A 303 21.41 9.22 -2.93
N GLU A 304 22.28 9.39 -1.96
CA GLU A 304 23.72 9.20 -2.16
C GLU A 304 24.01 7.74 -2.56
N ARG A 305 24.66 7.56 -3.69
CA ARG A 305 25.00 6.23 -4.21
C ARG A 305 25.96 5.51 -3.27
N GLY A 306 25.59 4.33 -2.80
CA GLY A 306 26.30 3.58 -1.78
C GLY A 306 26.25 4.23 -0.40
N GLY A 307 25.45 5.27 -0.19
CA GLY A 307 25.21 5.90 1.08
C GLY A 307 24.40 5.01 2.05
N GLU A 308 24.29 5.45 3.30
CA GLU A 308 23.61 4.66 4.35
C GLU A 308 22.14 4.42 4.03
N GLU A 309 21.42 5.44 3.55
CA GLU A 309 20.00 5.34 3.22
C GLU A 309 19.75 4.38 2.05
N GLU A 310 20.60 4.41 1.03
CA GLU A 310 20.48 3.49 -0.10
C GLU A 310 20.78 2.05 0.31
N ARG A 311 21.80 1.82 1.14
CA ARG A 311 22.09 0.46 1.66
C ARG A 311 20.96 -0.16 2.46
N LYS A 312 20.14 0.65 3.15
CA LYS A 312 18.95 0.17 3.89
C LYS A 312 17.90 -0.45 2.99
N ILE A 313 17.86 -0.11 1.69
CA ILE A 313 16.94 -0.70 0.71
C ILE A 313 17.27 -2.18 0.46
N GLY A 314 18.55 -2.56 0.58
CA GLY A 314 19.03 -3.91 0.34
C GLY A 314 19.22 -4.26 -1.13
N ASP A 315 18.99 -3.33 -2.05
CA ASP A 315 19.24 -3.48 -3.48
C ASP A 315 20.74 -3.28 -3.75
N LYS A 316 21.35 -4.21 -4.47
CA LYS A 316 22.78 -4.18 -4.76
C LYS A 316 23.16 -3.31 -5.95
N PHE A 317 22.20 -3.01 -6.82
CA PHE A 317 22.41 -2.29 -8.08
C PHE A 317 23.55 -2.90 -8.93
N ASP A 318 23.58 -4.24 -9.00
CA ASP A 318 24.56 -4.99 -9.78
C ASP A 318 24.12 -5.06 -11.25
N TYR A 319 24.45 -4.03 -12.00
CA TYR A 319 24.01 -3.90 -13.39
C TYR A 319 24.66 -4.92 -14.33
N ALA A 320 25.85 -5.41 -14.02
CA ALA A 320 26.48 -6.46 -14.82
C ALA A 320 25.71 -7.79 -14.71
N MET A 321 25.32 -8.15 -13.49
CA MET A 321 24.45 -9.32 -13.25
C MET A 321 23.07 -9.12 -13.91
N GLU A 322 22.49 -7.93 -13.81
CA GLU A 322 21.19 -7.64 -14.42
C GLU A 322 21.24 -7.77 -15.94
N ASP A 323 22.30 -7.29 -16.60
CA ASP A 323 22.49 -7.41 -18.06
C ASP A 323 22.60 -8.87 -18.49
N GLU A 324 23.33 -9.71 -17.73
CA GLU A 324 23.42 -11.15 -18.00
C GLU A 324 22.05 -11.83 -17.84
N LEU A 325 21.32 -11.47 -16.82
CA LEU A 325 19.97 -12.01 -16.58
C LEU A 325 19.00 -11.61 -17.70
N ILE A 326 19.01 -10.34 -18.12
CA ILE A 326 18.17 -9.84 -19.21
C ILE A 326 18.48 -10.60 -20.50
N ALA A 327 19.76 -10.71 -20.87
CA ALA A 327 20.17 -11.42 -22.07
C ALA A 327 19.74 -12.90 -22.04
N THR A 328 19.88 -13.56 -20.90
CA THR A 328 19.49 -14.97 -20.71
C THR A 328 17.97 -15.16 -20.86
N LEU A 329 17.17 -14.28 -20.24
CA LEU A 329 15.70 -14.34 -20.32
C LEU A 329 15.21 -14.08 -21.73
N MET A 330 15.70 -13.06 -22.41
CA MET A 330 15.32 -12.74 -23.80
C MET A 330 15.67 -13.87 -24.78
N ALA A 331 16.86 -14.50 -24.62
CA ALA A 331 17.23 -15.68 -25.40
C ALA A 331 16.30 -16.87 -25.12
N GLY A 332 15.91 -17.07 -23.86
CA GLY A 332 14.94 -18.08 -23.44
C GLY A 332 13.56 -17.86 -24.05
N GLU A 333 13.03 -16.65 -24.03
CA GLU A 333 11.75 -16.29 -24.64
C GLU A 333 11.75 -16.54 -26.15
N THR A 334 12.82 -16.14 -26.83
CA THR A 334 12.99 -16.42 -28.27
C THR A 334 12.95 -17.93 -28.56
N ARG A 335 13.59 -18.73 -27.70
CA ARG A 335 13.57 -20.18 -27.83
C ARG A 335 12.20 -20.80 -27.59
N LEU A 336 11.50 -20.31 -26.55
CA LEU A 336 10.13 -20.75 -26.25
C LEU A 336 9.17 -20.44 -27.38
N ALA A 337 9.25 -19.25 -27.97
CA ALA A 337 8.44 -18.85 -29.14
C ALA A 337 8.66 -19.78 -30.33
N GLN A 338 9.91 -20.21 -30.59
CA GLN A 338 10.22 -21.19 -31.64
C GLN A 338 9.63 -22.58 -31.38
N ILE A 339 9.53 -22.98 -30.11
CA ILE A 339 8.94 -24.29 -29.73
C ILE A 339 7.41 -24.21 -29.77
N ALA A 340 6.82 -23.10 -29.39
CA ALA A 340 5.38 -22.86 -29.36
C ALA A 340 4.84 -22.30 -30.68
N ASP A 341 5.34 -22.75 -31.82
CA ASP A 341 5.09 -22.18 -33.14
C ASP A 341 3.66 -22.41 -33.68
N SER A 342 2.78 -23.01 -32.92
CA SER A 342 1.40 -23.23 -33.32
C SER A 342 0.47 -22.25 -32.63
N PRO A 343 0.01 -21.18 -33.30
CA PRO A 343 -0.96 -20.28 -32.70
C PRO A 343 -2.27 -21.04 -32.41
N ILE A 344 -2.77 -20.92 -31.20
CA ILE A 344 -4.14 -21.35 -30.89
C ILE A 344 -5.07 -20.43 -31.67
N VAL A 345 -5.69 -20.97 -32.73
CA VAL A 345 -6.75 -20.25 -33.43
C VAL A 345 -8.02 -20.36 -32.57
N GLU A 346 -8.31 -19.32 -31.85
CA GLU A 346 -9.60 -19.20 -31.14
C GLU A 346 -10.74 -19.20 -32.19
N GLY A 347 -11.39 -20.33 -32.35
CA GLY A 347 -12.62 -20.44 -33.12
C GLY A 347 -13.79 -19.95 -32.25
N HIS A 348 -14.53 -18.97 -32.71
CA HIS A 348 -15.80 -18.62 -32.07
C HIS A 348 -16.72 -19.83 -32.08
N VAL A 349 -17.28 -20.18 -30.92
CA VAL A 349 -18.17 -21.35 -30.76
C VAL A 349 -19.41 -21.25 -31.68
N PHE A 350 -19.85 -20.03 -31.96
CA PHE A 350 -20.91 -19.71 -32.89
C PHE A 350 -20.32 -19.06 -34.13
N ARG A 351 -20.26 -19.78 -35.23
CA ARG A 351 -19.88 -19.19 -36.54
C ARG A 351 -21.09 -18.40 -37.07
N HIS A 352 -20.94 -17.12 -37.16
CA HIS A 352 -21.93 -16.27 -37.81
C HIS A 352 -21.85 -16.48 -39.33
N PRO A 353 -22.99 -16.69 -40.03
CA PRO A 353 -22.99 -16.77 -41.50
C PRO A 353 -22.48 -15.46 -42.11
N ARG A 354 -21.63 -15.54 -43.11
CA ARG A 354 -21.07 -14.37 -43.80
C ARG A 354 -22.01 -13.86 -44.90
N GLN A 355 -23.00 -14.69 -45.33
CA GLN A 355 -23.99 -14.33 -46.33
C GLN A 355 -25.38 -14.84 -45.90
N ALA A 356 -26.44 -14.12 -46.34
CA ALA A 356 -27.81 -14.55 -46.07
C ALA A 356 -28.09 -15.90 -46.71
N GLY A 357 -28.58 -16.87 -45.93
CA GLY A 357 -28.86 -18.25 -46.37
C GLY A 357 -27.71 -19.24 -46.16
N GLU A 358 -26.55 -18.81 -45.70
CA GLU A 358 -25.45 -19.68 -45.35
C GLU A 358 -25.67 -20.28 -43.93
N THR A 359 -25.89 -21.59 -43.86
CA THR A 359 -25.98 -22.32 -42.61
C THR A 359 -24.63 -22.95 -42.27
N ASN A 360 -23.78 -22.23 -41.58
CA ASN A 360 -22.50 -22.75 -41.05
C ASN A 360 -22.65 -23.55 -39.73
N TRP A 361 -23.87 -23.92 -39.42
CA TRP A 361 -24.19 -24.64 -38.20
C TRP A 361 -24.34 -26.14 -38.50
N ASN A 362 -23.43 -26.95 -37.99
CA ASN A 362 -23.66 -28.39 -37.91
C ASN A 362 -24.52 -28.64 -36.68
N ALA A 363 -25.83 -28.84 -36.86
CA ALA A 363 -26.82 -29.01 -35.82
C ALA A 363 -26.44 -30.12 -34.81
N ASP A 364 -25.83 -31.20 -35.29
CA ASP A 364 -25.43 -32.31 -34.41
C ASP A 364 -24.26 -31.95 -33.49
N THR A 365 -23.25 -31.23 -34.02
CA THR A 365 -22.10 -30.78 -33.20
C THR A 365 -22.49 -29.67 -32.26
N GLY A 366 -23.32 -28.73 -32.69
CA GLY A 366 -23.83 -27.66 -31.86
C GLY A 366 -24.73 -28.17 -30.75
N ALA A 367 -25.65 -29.06 -31.01
CA ALA A 367 -26.51 -29.68 -30.02
C ALA A 367 -25.70 -30.48 -28.98
N ARG A 368 -24.68 -31.24 -29.39
CA ARG A 368 -23.81 -31.99 -28.47
C ARG A 368 -22.97 -31.06 -27.59
N LEU A 369 -22.42 -29.99 -28.14
CA LEU A 369 -21.66 -29.00 -27.34
C LEU A 369 -22.54 -28.23 -26.37
N MET A 370 -23.75 -27.84 -26.76
CA MET A 370 -24.74 -27.19 -25.92
C MET A 370 -25.19 -28.14 -24.78
N ASN A 371 -25.61 -29.37 -25.13
CA ASN A 371 -26.05 -30.33 -24.13
C ASN A 371 -24.92 -30.79 -23.19
N ALA A 372 -23.68 -30.87 -23.63
CA ALA A 372 -22.56 -31.26 -22.80
C ALA A 372 -22.04 -30.15 -21.87
N ARG A 373 -22.16 -28.87 -22.29
CA ARG A 373 -21.62 -27.74 -21.54
C ARG A 373 -22.66 -26.94 -20.76
N PHE A 374 -23.93 -27.02 -21.12
CA PHE A 374 -25.00 -26.21 -20.56
C PHE A 374 -26.15 -27.03 -19.91
N THR A 375 -25.92 -28.28 -19.55
CA THR A 375 -26.73 -28.91 -18.52
C THR A 375 -26.40 -28.24 -17.18
N TYR A 376 -26.92 -27.04 -16.98
CA TYR A 376 -26.95 -26.47 -15.64
C TYR A 376 -27.83 -27.35 -14.76
N PRO A 377 -27.34 -27.88 -13.64
CA PRO A 377 -28.24 -28.24 -12.57
C PRO A 377 -29.06 -26.97 -12.25
N HIS A 378 -30.32 -27.09 -12.05
CA HIS A 378 -31.33 -26.04 -11.76
C HIS A 378 -30.67 -24.84 -11.05
N PRO A 379 -30.82 -23.60 -11.54
CA PRO A 379 -30.17 -22.47 -10.89
C PRO A 379 -30.74 -22.31 -9.49
N MET A 380 -29.91 -22.48 -8.47
CA MET A 380 -30.29 -22.39 -7.04
C MET A 380 -30.88 -21.03 -6.60
N TRP A 381 -31.05 -20.09 -7.54
CA TRP A 381 -31.57 -18.75 -7.27
C TRP A 381 -32.96 -18.47 -7.86
N MET A 382 -33.59 -19.43 -8.52
CA MET A 382 -35.01 -19.30 -8.88
C MET A 382 -35.85 -19.80 -7.71
N PRO A 383 -36.68 -18.96 -7.08
CA PRO A 383 -37.68 -19.47 -6.15
C PRO A 383 -38.63 -20.39 -6.92
N GLU A 384 -38.97 -21.52 -6.32
CA GLU A 384 -40.08 -22.37 -6.81
C GLU A 384 -41.35 -21.50 -6.92
N VAL A 385 -41.94 -21.43 -8.10
CA VAL A 385 -43.19 -20.74 -8.37
C VAL A 385 -44.33 -21.64 -7.94
#